data_f2afc9ec876a79dd912d3a93b40eecc3
#
_entry.id   f2afc9ec876a79dd912d3a93b40eecc3
#
_cell.length_a   1.000
_cell.length_b   1.000
_cell.length_c   1.000
_cell.angle_alpha   90.00
_cell.angle_beta   90.00
_cell.angle_gamma   90.00
#
_symmetry.space_group_name_H-M   'P 1'
#
loop_
_entity.id
_entity.type
_entity.pdbx_description
1 polymer ?
#
loop_
_entity_poly.entity_id
_entity_poly.type
_entity_poly.pdbx_seq_one_letter_code
_entity_poly.pdbx_strand_id
1 'polypeptide(L)'
;PIPKKFDIQELINHKTFLIDGIINDWKGDYSEVHSTILSDKKNIPHKLIGYTPKMDENYALKALDAADNAYKNGTGKWPTMKVYERINCMQKFVDLMKLQRDKVVKLLMWEIGKNLNDSKKEFDRTVDYINETIKEYKKIDRDGAIFQNNSGVRALIRRGPLGVVLCLGPYNYPLNETFALLIPAIIMGNTAIFKPAKHGVLLIAPLLDAFQQSFPPGVVNIVFGRGREIASPIMKTGKINVLALIGHSSSAISLQDLHPQKNRLRLVLGLEAKNPDIILDDADLDLSVNECING
;
A
#
# COMPACT_ATOMS: atom_id res chain seq x y z
N PRO A 1 18.57 26.02 -5.18
CA PRO A 1 18.38 25.91 -3.71
C PRO A 1 16.93 25.54 -3.40
N ILE A 2 16.75 24.60 -2.46
CA ILE A 2 15.41 24.17 -2.02
C ILE A 2 14.78 25.31 -1.21
N PRO A 3 13.55 25.75 -1.55
CA PRO A 3 12.89 26.79 -0.76
C PRO A 3 12.69 26.35 0.69
N LYS A 4 12.96 27.25 1.65
CA LYS A 4 12.89 26.96 3.10
C LYS A 4 11.60 26.28 3.56
N LYS A 5 10.46 26.62 2.96
CA LYS A 5 9.14 26.01 3.31
C LYS A 5 9.07 24.51 3.01
N PHE A 6 9.91 23.98 2.12
CA PHE A 6 9.98 22.55 1.77
C PHE A 6 11.15 21.84 2.43
N ASP A 7 12.04 22.56 3.11
CA ASP A 7 13.18 21.92 3.76
C ASP A 7 12.74 21.04 4.95
N ILE A 8 13.43 19.90 5.12
CA ILE A 8 13.34 19.07 6.31
C ILE A 8 14.39 19.62 7.30
N GLN A 9 13.91 20.37 8.28
CA GLN A 9 14.77 21.03 9.29
C GLN A 9 15.21 20.05 10.37
N GLU A 10 14.32 19.11 10.73
CA GLU A 10 14.59 18.11 11.77
C GLU A 10 14.48 16.69 11.20
N LEU A 11 15.30 15.78 11.71
CA LEU A 11 15.25 14.38 11.33
C LEU A 11 13.91 13.75 11.75
N ILE A 12 13.32 13.02 10.83
CA ILE A 12 12.06 12.31 11.07
C ILE A 12 12.39 10.99 11.77
N ASN A 13 12.25 10.98 13.09
CA ASN A 13 12.41 9.77 13.89
C ASN A 13 11.12 8.97 13.88
N HIS A 14 10.89 8.18 12.83
CA HIS A 14 9.76 7.26 12.80
C HIS A 14 10.07 6.05 13.67
N LYS A 15 9.40 5.97 14.83
CA LYS A 15 9.64 4.97 15.88
C LYS A 15 8.48 4.02 16.12
N THR A 16 7.41 4.15 15.32
CA THR A 16 6.16 3.46 15.60
C THR A 16 5.77 2.50 14.48
N PHE A 17 4.94 1.53 14.81
CA PHE A 17 4.32 0.58 13.88
C PHE A 17 2.91 0.25 14.36
N LEU A 18 2.08 -0.31 13.48
CA LEU A 18 0.69 -0.63 13.79
C LEU A 18 0.47 -2.15 13.71
N ILE A 19 0.16 -2.77 14.83
CA ILE A 19 -0.27 -4.18 14.91
C ILE A 19 -1.47 -4.28 15.84
N ASP A 20 -2.46 -5.04 15.42
CA ASP A 20 -3.68 -5.31 16.20
C ASP A 20 -4.42 -4.05 16.68
N GLY A 21 -4.46 -3.03 15.83
CA GLY A 21 -5.10 -1.74 16.14
C GLY A 21 -4.35 -0.89 17.16
N ILE A 22 -3.13 -1.25 17.53
CA ILE A 22 -2.31 -0.53 18.51
C ILE A 22 -1.07 0.02 17.82
N ILE A 23 -0.86 1.33 17.94
CA ILE A 23 0.39 1.97 17.55
C ILE A 23 1.40 1.72 18.69
N ASN A 24 2.43 0.97 18.38
CA ASN A 24 3.47 0.56 19.32
C ASN A 24 4.78 1.28 19.01
N ASP A 25 5.56 1.56 20.07
CA ASP A 25 6.91 2.07 19.94
C ASP A 25 7.91 0.96 19.62
N TRP A 26 8.74 1.20 18.62
CA TRP A 26 9.86 0.33 18.30
C TRP A 26 11.05 0.59 19.22
N LYS A 27 11.60 -0.48 19.80
CA LYS A 27 12.73 -0.42 20.74
C LYS A 27 14.01 -1.08 20.23
N GLY A 28 13.98 -1.61 19.00
CA GLY A 28 15.13 -2.26 18.37
C GLY A 28 15.94 -1.30 17.47
N ASP A 29 16.70 -1.89 16.55
CA ASP A 29 17.53 -1.16 15.60
C ASP A 29 16.68 -0.37 14.59
N TYR A 30 17.29 0.69 14.05
CA TYR A 30 16.70 1.54 13.01
C TYR A 30 17.48 1.43 11.71
N SER A 31 16.78 1.63 10.62
CA SER A 31 17.39 1.86 9.31
C SER A 31 17.37 3.35 8.99
N GLU A 32 18.49 3.85 8.47
CA GLU A 32 18.59 5.22 7.96
C GLU A 32 17.78 5.37 6.66
N VAL A 33 17.13 6.51 6.53
CA VAL A 33 16.43 6.92 5.31
C VAL A 33 17.09 8.18 4.77
N HIS A 34 17.65 8.04 3.58
CA HIS A 34 18.33 9.12 2.89
C HIS A 34 17.49 9.65 1.74
N SER A 35 17.59 10.96 1.49
CA SER A 35 16.97 11.58 0.33
C SER A 35 17.59 11.10 -0.97
N THR A 36 16.80 10.99 -2.01
CA THR A 36 17.30 10.78 -3.38
C THR A 36 17.81 12.08 -4.02
N ILE A 37 17.55 13.24 -3.40
CA ILE A 37 17.98 14.54 -3.90
C ILE A 37 19.48 14.72 -3.59
N LEU A 38 20.26 14.90 -4.64
CA LEU A 38 21.69 15.17 -4.50
C LEU A 38 21.94 16.60 -3.98
N SER A 39 22.92 16.75 -3.09
CA SER A 39 23.42 18.07 -2.70
C SER A 39 24.36 18.60 -3.78
N ASP A 40 24.30 19.91 -4.06
CA ASP A 40 25.19 20.60 -5.01
C ASP A 40 26.69 20.53 -4.64
N LYS A 41 27.01 20.05 -3.45
CA LYS A 41 28.39 19.89 -2.99
C LYS A 41 28.92 18.53 -3.41
N LYS A 42 29.88 18.52 -4.33
CA LYS A 42 30.68 17.33 -4.68
C LYS A 42 31.21 16.70 -3.39
N ASN A 43 30.90 15.40 -3.17
CA ASN A 43 31.30 14.59 -2.02
C ASN A 43 30.45 14.68 -0.74
N ILE A 44 29.25 15.25 -0.74
CA ILE A 44 28.34 15.08 0.39
C ILE A 44 27.43 13.88 0.09
N PRO A 45 27.36 12.87 0.97
CA PRO A 45 26.40 11.78 0.85
C PRO A 45 24.98 12.33 0.84
N HIS A 46 24.03 11.57 0.26
CA HIS A 46 22.62 11.90 0.28
C HIS A 46 22.17 12.36 1.67
N LYS A 47 21.42 13.45 1.74
CA LYS A 47 20.96 14.00 3.03
C LYS A 47 20.19 12.94 3.80
N LEU A 48 20.62 12.64 5.01
CA LEU A 48 19.84 11.85 5.95
C LEU A 48 18.57 12.63 6.30
N ILE A 49 17.40 12.03 6.10
CA ILE A 49 16.10 12.65 6.36
C ILE A 49 15.34 12.02 7.52
N GLY A 50 15.71 10.81 7.91
CA GLY A 50 15.08 10.17 9.05
C GLY A 50 15.51 8.73 9.30
N TYR A 51 14.79 8.09 10.19
CA TYR A 51 14.97 6.72 10.61
C TYR A 51 13.64 5.97 10.58
N THR A 52 13.68 4.65 10.33
CA THR A 52 12.51 3.77 10.34
C THR A 52 12.83 2.48 11.10
N PRO A 53 11.85 1.83 11.76
CA PRO A 53 12.05 0.56 12.45
C PRO A 53 12.66 -0.50 11.52
N LYS A 54 13.68 -1.20 12.00
CA LYS A 54 14.25 -2.38 11.35
C LYS A 54 13.69 -3.63 12.04
N MET A 55 12.43 -3.93 11.74
CA MET A 55 11.70 -5.04 12.34
C MET A 55 12.17 -6.38 11.76
N ASP A 56 11.97 -7.43 12.56
CA ASP A 56 12.36 -8.80 12.27
C ASP A 56 11.16 -9.74 12.03
N GLU A 57 11.46 -11.02 11.85
CA GLU A 57 10.49 -12.09 11.68
C GLU A 57 9.46 -12.18 12.81
N ASN A 58 9.85 -11.94 14.06
CA ASN A 58 8.94 -12.04 15.20
C ASN A 58 7.78 -11.06 15.08
N TYR A 59 8.06 -9.83 14.67
CA TYR A 59 7.02 -8.82 14.45
C TYR A 59 6.23 -9.07 13.18
N ALA A 60 6.86 -9.63 12.16
CA ALA A 60 6.16 -10.07 10.94
C ALA A 60 5.11 -11.14 11.27
N LEU A 61 5.45 -12.12 12.09
CA LEU A 61 4.54 -13.18 12.52
C LEU A 61 3.47 -12.66 13.48
N LYS A 62 3.78 -11.73 14.39
CA LYS A 62 2.75 -11.05 15.21
C LYS A 62 1.73 -10.31 14.38
N ALA A 63 2.16 -9.62 13.32
CA ALA A 63 1.24 -8.95 12.40
C ALA A 63 0.37 -9.96 11.64
N LEU A 64 0.93 -11.10 11.26
CA LEU A 64 0.19 -12.19 10.63
C LEU A 64 -0.87 -12.77 11.57
N ASP A 65 -0.49 -13.06 12.81
CA ASP A 65 -1.42 -13.61 13.80
C ASP A 65 -2.56 -12.62 14.11
N ALA A 66 -2.27 -11.32 14.20
CA ALA A 66 -3.30 -10.29 14.36
C ALA A 66 -4.26 -10.26 13.17
N ALA A 67 -3.75 -10.32 11.94
CA ALA A 67 -4.57 -10.35 10.72
C ALA A 67 -5.41 -11.62 10.62
N ASP A 68 -4.83 -12.79 10.92
CA ASP A 68 -5.50 -14.10 10.88
C ASP A 68 -6.62 -14.17 11.92
N ASN A 69 -6.36 -13.71 13.15
CA ASN A 69 -7.34 -13.63 14.23
C ASN A 69 -8.50 -12.68 13.91
N ALA A 70 -8.22 -11.52 13.28
CA ALA A 70 -9.25 -10.58 12.88
C ALA A 70 -10.10 -11.11 11.71
N TYR A 71 -9.51 -11.88 10.79
CA TYR A 71 -10.24 -12.56 9.72
C TYR A 71 -11.02 -13.76 10.22
N LYS A 72 -10.41 -14.59 11.06
CA LYS A 72 -11.02 -15.75 11.73
C LYS A 72 -11.77 -16.67 10.75
N ASN A 73 -11.10 -17.11 9.68
CA ASN A 73 -11.71 -17.93 8.62
C ASN A 73 -13.01 -17.34 8.04
N GLY A 74 -13.09 -16.02 7.91
CA GLY A 74 -14.26 -15.32 7.40
C GLY A 74 -15.38 -15.06 8.42
N THR A 75 -15.20 -15.47 9.69
CA THR A 75 -16.19 -15.28 10.76
C THR A 75 -15.87 -14.10 11.70
N GLY A 76 -14.74 -13.43 11.49
CA GLY A 76 -14.34 -12.28 12.28
C GLY A 76 -15.27 -11.08 12.09
N LYS A 77 -15.12 -10.09 12.96
CA LYS A 77 -15.95 -8.88 12.93
C LYS A 77 -15.87 -8.15 11.59
N TRP A 78 -14.68 -8.04 11.01
CA TRP A 78 -14.48 -7.28 9.77
C TRP A 78 -15.06 -7.98 8.54
N PRO A 79 -14.77 -9.26 8.24
CA PRO A 79 -15.35 -9.95 7.08
C PRO A 79 -16.88 -10.07 7.13
N THR A 80 -17.48 -10.13 8.33
CA THR A 80 -18.93 -10.22 8.51
C THR A 80 -19.63 -8.88 8.69
N MET A 81 -18.85 -7.79 8.79
CA MET A 81 -19.38 -6.43 8.92
C MET A 81 -20.19 -6.03 7.68
N LYS A 82 -21.30 -5.34 7.89
CA LYS A 82 -22.15 -4.86 6.77
C LYS A 82 -21.37 -3.92 5.85
N VAL A 83 -21.67 -3.96 4.57
CA VAL A 83 -20.99 -3.17 3.54
C VAL A 83 -20.95 -1.68 3.89
N TYR A 84 -22.09 -1.11 4.32
CA TYR A 84 -22.13 0.32 4.64
C TYR A 84 -21.24 0.69 5.84
N GLU A 85 -21.07 -0.21 6.81
CA GLU A 85 -20.20 0.03 7.98
C GLU A 85 -18.73 0.04 7.56
N ARG A 86 -18.31 -0.91 6.68
CA ARG A 86 -16.96 -0.91 6.11
C ARG A 86 -16.70 0.35 5.28
N ILE A 87 -17.70 0.81 4.51
CA ILE A 87 -17.64 2.06 3.76
C ILE A 87 -17.44 3.25 4.70
N ASN A 88 -18.16 3.30 5.83
CA ASN A 88 -18.00 4.38 6.82
C ASN A 88 -16.59 4.38 7.43
N CYS A 89 -16.02 3.21 7.72
CA CYS A 89 -14.63 3.10 8.16
C CYS A 89 -13.66 3.65 7.09
N MET A 90 -13.86 3.29 5.83
CA MET A 90 -13.03 3.77 4.73
C MET A 90 -13.17 5.28 4.51
N GLN A 91 -14.37 5.83 4.61
CA GLN A 91 -14.60 7.28 4.52
C GLN A 91 -13.88 8.02 5.65
N LYS A 92 -13.99 7.52 6.88
CA LYS A 92 -13.25 8.09 8.03
C LYS A 92 -11.74 8.06 7.78
N PHE A 93 -11.22 6.99 7.20
CA PHE A 93 -9.81 6.91 6.82
C PHE A 93 -9.41 8.00 5.81
N VAL A 94 -10.21 8.21 4.77
CA VAL A 94 -9.97 9.28 3.77
C VAL A 94 -9.93 10.65 4.44
N ASP A 95 -10.89 10.92 5.32
CA ASP A 95 -10.98 12.24 5.97
C ASP A 95 -9.76 12.51 6.87
N LEU A 96 -9.32 11.50 7.62
CA LEU A 96 -8.11 11.60 8.45
C LEU A 96 -6.82 11.65 7.61
N MET A 97 -6.74 10.90 6.52
CA MET A 97 -5.61 10.91 5.60
C MET A 97 -5.41 12.32 4.99
N LYS A 98 -6.49 12.99 4.58
CA LYS A 98 -6.44 14.34 4.00
C LYS A 98 -5.76 15.35 4.93
N LEU A 99 -5.90 15.20 6.25
CA LEU A 99 -5.24 16.07 7.22
C LEU A 99 -3.71 15.98 7.19
N GLN A 100 -3.17 14.89 6.64
CA GLN A 100 -1.74 14.65 6.55
C GLN A 100 -1.14 15.03 5.19
N ARG A 101 -1.96 15.59 4.28
CA ARG A 101 -1.59 15.88 2.88
C ARG A 101 -0.23 16.56 2.74
N ASP A 102 -0.04 17.69 3.41
CA ASP A 102 1.17 18.50 3.24
C ASP A 102 2.44 17.78 3.74
N LYS A 103 2.30 16.99 4.80
CA LYS A 103 3.40 16.16 5.32
C LYS A 103 3.77 15.06 4.33
N VAL A 104 2.77 14.34 3.82
CA VAL A 104 2.99 13.24 2.87
C VAL A 104 3.56 13.77 1.55
N VAL A 105 3.02 14.87 1.02
CA VAL A 105 3.55 15.53 -0.19
C VAL A 105 5.01 15.92 -0.01
N LYS A 106 5.36 16.51 1.14
CA LYS A 106 6.75 16.88 1.44
C LYS A 106 7.66 15.64 1.49
N LEU A 107 7.20 14.55 2.07
CA LEU A 107 7.96 13.29 2.13
C LEU A 107 8.13 12.64 0.76
N LEU A 108 7.12 12.66 -0.11
CA LEU A 108 7.26 12.23 -1.50
C LEU A 108 8.33 13.01 -2.25
N MET A 109 8.40 14.34 -2.05
CA MET A 109 9.46 15.15 -2.65
C MET A 109 10.85 14.73 -2.18
N TRP A 110 11.03 14.55 -0.87
CA TRP A 110 12.35 14.29 -0.29
C TRP A 110 12.81 12.84 -0.43
N GLU A 111 11.90 11.88 -0.23
CA GLU A 111 12.23 10.46 -0.22
C GLU A 111 12.35 9.88 -1.63
N ILE A 112 11.47 10.31 -2.56
CA ILE A 112 11.39 9.78 -3.92
C ILE A 112 12.04 10.72 -4.94
N GLY A 113 12.21 11.99 -4.62
CA GLY A 113 12.73 12.99 -5.53
C GLY A 113 11.70 13.55 -6.51
N LYS A 114 10.41 13.34 -6.27
CA LYS A 114 9.33 13.89 -7.09
C LYS A 114 9.26 15.41 -6.96
N ASN A 115 8.92 16.08 -8.05
CA ASN A 115 8.62 17.50 -8.00
C ASN A 115 7.31 17.76 -7.19
N LEU A 116 7.08 19.03 -6.83
CA LEU A 116 5.91 19.39 -6.01
C LEU A 116 4.57 19.04 -6.67
N ASN A 117 4.46 19.25 -7.99
CA ASN A 117 3.21 19.01 -8.69
C ASN A 117 2.88 17.51 -8.75
N ASP A 118 3.86 16.67 -9.04
CA ASP A 118 3.66 15.22 -9.09
C ASP A 118 3.44 14.62 -7.71
N SER A 119 4.10 15.15 -6.68
CA SER A 119 3.86 14.75 -5.29
C SER A 119 2.43 15.09 -4.84
N LYS A 120 1.92 16.27 -5.21
CA LYS A 120 0.53 16.64 -4.96
C LYS A 120 -0.44 15.76 -5.75
N LYS A 121 -0.18 15.56 -7.05
CA LYS A 121 -0.99 14.70 -7.91
C LYS A 121 -1.06 13.27 -7.37
N GLU A 122 0.05 12.70 -6.90
CA GLU A 122 0.04 11.35 -6.34
C GLU A 122 -0.87 11.25 -5.11
N PHE A 123 -0.76 12.21 -4.18
CA PHE A 123 -1.64 12.23 -3.00
C PHE A 123 -3.11 12.39 -3.37
N ASP A 124 -3.42 13.42 -4.17
CA ASP A 124 -4.79 13.76 -4.54
C ASP A 124 -5.44 12.62 -5.36
N ARG A 125 -4.72 12.06 -6.32
CA ARG A 125 -5.15 10.88 -7.09
C ARG A 125 -5.40 9.66 -6.20
N THR A 126 -4.61 9.47 -5.14
CA THR A 126 -4.85 8.39 -4.19
C THR A 126 -6.17 8.58 -3.44
N VAL A 127 -6.45 9.80 -3.01
CA VAL A 127 -7.74 10.14 -2.37
C VAL A 127 -8.91 9.91 -3.34
N ASP A 128 -8.78 10.33 -4.59
CA ASP A 128 -9.81 10.13 -5.62
C ASP A 128 -10.02 8.63 -5.89
N TYR A 129 -8.94 7.86 -5.99
CA TYR A 129 -9.01 6.41 -6.16
C TYR A 129 -9.78 5.72 -5.02
N ILE A 130 -9.55 6.14 -3.76
CA ILE A 130 -10.28 5.58 -2.61
C ILE A 130 -11.78 5.92 -2.72
N ASN A 131 -12.11 7.16 -3.06
CA ASN A 131 -13.50 7.58 -3.23
C ASN A 131 -14.22 6.83 -4.37
N GLU A 132 -13.56 6.64 -5.51
CA GLU A 132 -14.11 5.86 -6.62
C GLU A 132 -14.23 4.36 -6.25
N THR A 133 -13.28 3.82 -5.49
CA THR A 133 -13.38 2.45 -4.96
C THR A 133 -14.61 2.29 -4.05
N ILE A 134 -14.88 3.25 -3.17
CA ILE A 134 -16.09 3.27 -2.33
C ILE A 134 -17.36 3.29 -3.19
N LYS A 135 -17.36 4.11 -4.23
CA LYS A 135 -18.50 4.26 -5.15
C LYS A 135 -18.77 2.97 -5.93
N GLU A 136 -17.73 2.37 -6.49
CA GLU A 136 -17.86 1.09 -7.19
C GLU A 136 -18.26 -0.06 -6.25
N TYR A 137 -17.75 -0.05 -5.01
CA TYR A 137 -18.17 -1.07 -4.03
C TYR A 137 -19.65 -0.97 -3.67
N LYS A 138 -20.20 0.25 -3.52
CA LYS A 138 -21.65 0.46 -3.35
C LYS A 138 -22.46 -0.11 -4.52
N LYS A 139 -21.97 0.02 -5.75
CA LYS A 139 -22.59 -0.53 -6.95
C LYS A 139 -22.56 -2.07 -6.94
N ILE A 140 -21.39 -2.64 -6.68
CA ILE A 140 -21.20 -4.10 -6.59
C ILE A 140 -22.11 -4.72 -5.52
N ASP A 141 -22.26 -4.09 -4.36
CA ASP A 141 -23.15 -4.57 -3.29
C ASP A 141 -24.63 -4.53 -3.71
N ARG A 142 -25.06 -3.44 -4.34
CA ARG A 142 -26.42 -3.30 -4.87
C ARG A 142 -26.72 -4.33 -5.96
N ASP A 143 -25.81 -4.51 -6.92
CA ASP A 143 -25.97 -5.47 -8.01
C ASP A 143 -26.00 -6.91 -7.46
N GLY A 144 -25.20 -7.19 -6.43
CA GLY A 144 -25.16 -8.45 -5.72
C GLY A 144 -26.42 -8.77 -4.89
N ALA A 145 -27.31 -7.80 -4.69
CA ALA A 145 -28.60 -8.00 -4.03
C ALA A 145 -29.73 -8.38 -5.00
N ILE A 146 -29.49 -8.35 -6.30
CA ILE A 146 -30.49 -8.61 -7.34
C ILE A 146 -30.35 -10.06 -7.82
N PHE A 147 -31.50 -10.79 -7.81
CA PHE A 147 -31.53 -12.12 -8.41
C PHE A 147 -31.39 -12.07 -9.92
N GLN A 148 -30.53 -12.89 -10.45
CA GLN A 148 -30.34 -13.09 -11.89
C GLN A 148 -31.05 -14.38 -12.30
N ASN A 149 -31.79 -14.32 -13.41
CA ASN A 149 -32.45 -15.49 -13.99
C ASN A 149 -31.74 -15.83 -15.33
N ASN A 150 -31.23 -17.03 -15.43
CA ASN A 150 -30.61 -17.51 -16.65
C ASN A 150 -31.04 -18.97 -16.91
N SER A 151 -31.62 -19.25 -18.06
CA SER A 151 -32.04 -20.60 -18.50
C SER A 151 -32.83 -21.38 -17.43
N GLY A 152 -33.77 -20.69 -16.73
CA GLY A 152 -34.59 -21.29 -15.70
C GLY A 152 -33.92 -21.39 -14.31
N VAL A 153 -32.65 -21.00 -14.19
CA VAL A 153 -31.95 -20.96 -12.91
C VAL A 153 -32.02 -19.54 -12.33
N ARG A 154 -32.48 -19.44 -11.08
CA ARG A 154 -32.51 -18.20 -10.31
C ARG A 154 -31.28 -18.17 -9.38
N ALA A 155 -30.37 -17.24 -9.58
CA ALA A 155 -29.11 -17.14 -8.85
C ALA A 155 -28.95 -15.79 -8.16
N LEU A 156 -28.27 -15.77 -7.01
CA LEU A 156 -27.81 -14.58 -6.33
C LEU A 156 -26.27 -14.65 -6.25
N ILE A 157 -25.59 -13.69 -6.91
CA ILE A 157 -24.13 -13.67 -6.96
C ILE A 157 -23.62 -12.61 -5.97
N ARG A 158 -22.97 -13.06 -4.90
CA ARG A 158 -22.34 -12.16 -3.93
C ARG A 158 -20.84 -12.34 -3.91
N ARG A 159 -20.13 -11.23 -3.67
CA ARG A 159 -18.70 -11.23 -3.50
C ARG A 159 -18.34 -11.22 -2.02
N GLY A 160 -17.32 -11.99 -1.64
CA GLY A 160 -16.83 -12.10 -0.27
C GLY A 160 -15.32 -11.91 -0.17
N PRO A 161 -14.80 -11.71 1.03
CA PRO A 161 -13.37 -11.62 1.26
C PRO A 161 -12.68 -12.96 1.01
N LEU A 162 -11.41 -12.89 0.61
CA LEU A 162 -10.57 -14.06 0.33
C LEU A 162 -9.77 -14.53 1.55
N GLY A 163 -9.43 -13.61 2.46
CA GLY A 163 -8.65 -13.91 3.66
C GLY A 163 -7.65 -12.85 4.05
N VAL A 164 -6.47 -13.31 4.45
CA VAL A 164 -5.34 -12.46 4.83
C VAL A 164 -4.54 -12.07 3.59
N VAL A 165 -4.30 -10.77 3.42
CA VAL A 165 -3.56 -10.19 2.29
C VAL A 165 -2.19 -9.72 2.75
N LEU A 166 -1.12 -10.16 2.08
CA LEU A 166 0.19 -9.52 2.18
C LEU A 166 0.31 -8.47 1.08
N CYS A 167 0.39 -7.19 1.46
CA CYS A 167 0.46 -6.06 0.55
C CYS A 167 1.87 -5.45 0.51
N LEU A 168 2.49 -5.46 -0.67
CA LEU A 168 3.84 -4.97 -0.93
C LEU A 168 3.79 -3.99 -2.12
N GLY A 169 3.89 -2.70 -1.83
CA GLY A 169 3.85 -1.66 -2.85
C GLY A 169 5.22 -1.33 -3.45
N PRO A 170 5.25 -0.60 -4.59
CA PRO A 170 6.48 -0.18 -5.25
C PRO A 170 7.08 1.07 -4.60
N TYR A 171 8.32 1.39 -4.99
CA TYR A 171 9.02 2.57 -4.48
C TYR A 171 8.75 3.85 -5.29
N ASN A 172 8.40 3.75 -6.57
CA ASN A 172 8.23 4.89 -7.48
C ASN A 172 6.89 5.62 -7.30
N TYR A 173 5.84 4.89 -6.93
CA TYR A 173 4.53 5.41 -6.52
C TYR A 173 4.12 4.80 -5.17
N PRO A 174 4.91 5.11 -4.10
CA PRO A 174 4.80 4.39 -2.83
C PRO A 174 3.46 4.59 -2.11
N LEU A 175 2.73 5.66 -2.41
CA LEU A 175 1.40 5.91 -1.89
C LEU A 175 0.32 5.36 -2.82
N ASN A 176 0.24 5.89 -4.06
CA ASN A 176 -0.90 5.62 -4.94
C ASN A 176 -1.01 4.13 -5.34
N GLU A 177 0.08 3.53 -5.79
CA GLU A 177 0.02 2.15 -6.25
C GLU A 177 -0.06 1.14 -5.10
N THR A 178 0.55 1.45 -3.95
CA THR A 178 0.37 0.65 -2.76
C THR A 178 -1.10 0.65 -2.30
N PHE A 179 -1.73 1.82 -2.32
CA PHE A 179 -3.13 1.93 -1.90
C PHE A 179 -4.09 1.34 -2.94
N ALA A 180 -3.69 1.31 -4.22
CA ALA A 180 -4.44 0.59 -5.26
C ALA A 180 -4.52 -0.93 -5.00
N LEU A 181 -3.57 -1.50 -4.27
CA LEU A 181 -3.64 -2.88 -3.79
C LEU A 181 -4.37 -3.00 -2.45
N LEU A 182 -4.04 -2.13 -1.51
CA LEU A 182 -4.47 -2.22 -0.11
C LEU A 182 -5.94 -1.88 0.08
N ILE A 183 -6.41 -0.80 -0.53
CA ILE A 183 -7.77 -0.28 -0.32
C ILE A 183 -8.86 -1.25 -0.80
N PRO A 184 -8.80 -1.79 -2.04
CA PRO A 184 -9.76 -2.79 -2.47
C PRO A 184 -9.75 -4.06 -1.61
N ALA A 185 -8.56 -4.49 -1.17
CA ALA A 185 -8.45 -5.64 -0.28
C ALA A 185 -9.20 -5.42 1.03
N ILE A 186 -8.98 -4.29 1.69
CA ILE A 186 -9.60 -3.98 2.99
C ILE A 186 -11.12 -3.80 2.85
N ILE A 187 -11.59 -2.97 1.91
CA ILE A 187 -13.01 -2.65 1.79
C ILE A 187 -13.86 -3.88 1.48
N MET A 188 -13.29 -4.88 0.77
CA MET A 188 -13.93 -6.16 0.49
C MET A 188 -14.05 -7.08 1.71
N GLY A 189 -13.47 -6.71 2.86
CA GLY A 189 -13.56 -7.47 4.11
C GLY A 189 -12.35 -8.37 4.39
N ASN A 190 -11.28 -8.28 3.60
CA ASN A 190 -10.02 -8.93 3.92
C ASN A 190 -9.30 -8.20 5.05
N THR A 191 -8.41 -8.91 5.74
CA THR A 191 -7.42 -8.31 6.63
C THR A 191 -6.07 -8.22 5.93
N ALA A 192 -5.23 -7.27 6.32
CA ALA A 192 -4.02 -6.99 5.60
C ALA A 192 -2.79 -6.84 6.50
N ILE A 193 -1.67 -7.32 5.99
CA ILE A 193 -0.33 -6.96 6.46
C ILE A 193 0.28 -6.09 5.37
N PHE A 194 0.55 -4.86 5.71
CA PHE A 194 1.14 -3.90 4.80
C PHE A 194 2.60 -3.62 5.19
N LYS A 195 3.49 -3.84 4.25
CA LYS A 195 4.90 -3.50 4.39
C LYS A 195 5.27 -2.47 3.33
N PRO A 196 5.57 -1.21 3.72
CA PRO A 196 6.01 -0.17 2.79
C PRO A 196 7.29 -0.55 2.03
N ALA A 197 7.47 0.01 0.85
CA ALA A 197 8.73 -0.09 0.12
C ALA A 197 9.89 0.54 0.91
N LYS A 198 11.13 0.22 0.54
CA LYS A 198 12.33 0.78 1.18
C LYS A 198 12.41 2.30 1.01
N HIS A 199 12.10 2.79 -0.20
CA HIS A 199 11.97 4.21 -0.50
C HIS A 199 10.48 4.57 -0.47
N GLY A 200 10.14 5.68 0.17
CA GLY A 200 8.76 6.05 0.48
C GLY A 200 8.24 5.44 1.80
N VAL A 201 9.14 5.02 2.68
CA VAL A 201 8.76 4.41 3.96
C VAL A 201 8.30 5.43 4.99
N LEU A 202 8.91 6.63 5.02
CA LEU A 202 8.59 7.68 6.00
C LEU A 202 7.20 8.31 5.75
N LEU A 203 6.73 8.32 4.50
CA LEU A 203 5.41 8.90 4.19
C LEU A 203 4.24 8.14 4.81
N ILE A 204 4.47 6.91 5.28
CA ILE A 204 3.45 6.09 5.95
C ILE A 204 3.31 6.47 7.43
N ALA A 205 4.38 6.98 8.05
CA ALA A 205 4.37 7.38 9.47
C ALA A 205 3.21 8.34 9.84
N PRO A 206 2.95 9.44 9.13
CA PRO A 206 1.84 10.33 9.43
C PRO A 206 0.46 9.73 9.19
N LEU A 207 0.36 8.56 8.55
CA LEU A 207 -0.91 7.89 8.27
C LEU A 207 -1.28 6.80 9.29
N LEU A 208 -0.38 6.43 10.21
CA LEU A 208 -0.64 5.37 11.20
C LEU A 208 -1.87 5.67 12.06
N ASP A 209 -2.02 6.91 12.53
CA ASP A 209 -3.19 7.33 13.32
C ASP A 209 -4.50 7.21 12.52
N ALA A 210 -4.46 7.53 11.22
CA ALA A 210 -5.62 7.40 10.35
C ALA A 210 -6.06 5.94 10.22
N PHE A 211 -5.11 5.01 10.05
CA PHE A 211 -5.39 3.58 10.04
C PHE A 211 -5.94 3.08 11.38
N GLN A 212 -5.28 3.42 12.49
CA GLN A 212 -5.69 3.00 13.83
C GLN A 212 -7.12 3.45 14.16
N GLN A 213 -7.45 4.71 13.90
CA GLN A 213 -8.74 5.27 14.25
C GLN A 213 -9.89 4.80 13.35
N SER A 214 -9.58 4.31 12.16
CA SER A 214 -10.59 4.00 11.15
C SER A 214 -10.97 2.54 11.09
N PHE A 215 -10.06 1.62 11.40
CA PHE A 215 -10.28 0.19 11.24
C PHE A 215 -10.25 -0.55 12.58
N PRO A 216 -11.05 -1.62 12.73
CA PRO A 216 -10.99 -2.48 13.92
C PRO A 216 -9.60 -3.12 14.09
N PRO A 217 -9.23 -3.53 15.32
CA PRO A 217 -7.99 -4.25 15.59
C PRO A 217 -7.73 -5.41 14.62
N GLY A 218 -6.49 -5.60 14.20
CA GLY A 218 -6.04 -6.66 13.31
C GLY A 218 -6.43 -6.53 11.84
N VAL A 219 -7.33 -5.59 11.47
CA VAL A 219 -7.75 -5.41 10.05
C VAL A 219 -6.59 -4.89 9.19
N VAL A 220 -5.83 -3.93 9.68
CA VAL A 220 -4.64 -3.40 9.01
C VAL A 220 -3.47 -3.47 9.99
N ASN A 221 -2.42 -4.15 9.56
CA ASN A 221 -1.17 -4.26 10.32
C ASN A 221 -0.04 -3.71 9.46
N ILE A 222 0.71 -2.74 9.97
CA ILE A 222 1.76 -2.04 9.23
C ILE A 222 3.09 -2.33 9.91
N VAL A 223 3.97 -3.00 9.18
CA VAL A 223 5.28 -3.43 9.63
C VAL A 223 6.39 -2.89 8.74
N PHE A 224 7.54 -2.63 9.32
CA PHE A 224 8.69 -2.05 8.65
C PHE A 224 9.85 -3.05 8.65
N GLY A 225 10.86 -2.84 7.83
CA GLY A 225 12.02 -3.72 7.76
C GLY A 225 12.32 -4.22 6.35
N ARG A 226 13.29 -5.12 6.23
CA ARG A 226 13.70 -5.68 4.95
C ARG A 226 12.67 -6.68 4.43
N GLY A 227 12.44 -6.67 3.12
CA GLY A 227 11.46 -7.55 2.47
C GLY A 227 11.66 -9.03 2.81
N ARG A 228 12.90 -9.53 2.78
CA ARG A 228 13.21 -10.92 3.12
C ARG A 228 12.94 -11.26 4.59
N GLU A 229 13.17 -10.32 5.51
CA GLU A 229 12.99 -10.53 6.95
C GLU A 229 11.51 -10.49 7.34
N ILE A 230 10.68 -9.77 6.59
CA ILE A 230 9.24 -9.60 6.85
C ILE A 230 8.38 -10.54 5.98
N ALA A 231 8.53 -10.48 4.65
CA ALA A 231 7.62 -11.18 3.75
C ALA A 231 7.89 -12.70 3.68
N SER A 232 9.17 -13.12 3.70
CA SER A 232 9.51 -14.55 3.57
C SER A 232 8.98 -15.42 4.70
N PRO A 233 9.15 -15.08 6.00
CA PRO A 233 8.59 -15.89 7.07
C PRO A 233 7.06 -15.92 7.03
N ILE A 234 6.40 -14.80 6.73
CA ILE A 234 4.95 -14.75 6.56
C ILE A 234 4.49 -15.74 5.48
N MET A 235 5.10 -15.73 4.29
CA MET A 235 4.72 -16.62 3.19
C MET A 235 4.93 -18.09 3.52
N LYS A 236 6.00 -18.45 4.22
CA LYS A 236 6.29 -19.83 4.64
C LYS A 236 5.23 -20.46 5.54
N THR A 237 4.44 -19.65 6.23
CA THR A 237 3.37 -20.16 7.11
C THR A 237 2.20 -20.79 6.34
N GLY A 238 2.00 -20.41 5.06
CA GLY A 238 0.84 -20.82 4.29
C GLY A 238 -0.48 -20.15 4.69
N LYS A 239 -0.45 -19.17 5.60
CA LYS A 239 -1.64 -18.45 6.10
C LYS A 239 -2.05 -17.28 5.19
N ILE A 240 -1.22 -16.88 4.23
CA ILE A 240 -1.55 -15.82 3.27
C ILE A 240 -2.47 -16.36 2.19
N ASN A 241 -3.61 -15.71 2.02
CA ASN A 241 -4.58 -16.05 1.00
C ASN A 241 -4.38 -15.24 -0.30
N VAL A 242 -3.84 -14.03 -0.18
CA VAL A 242 -3.56 -13.15 -1.32
C VAL A 242 -2.20 -12.50 -1.16
N LEU A 243 -1.34 -12.67 -2.15
CA LEU A 243 -0.12 -11.86 -2.32
C LEU A 243 -0.43 -10.74 -3.30
N ALA A 244 -0.49 -9.51 -2.79
CA ALA A 244 -0.65 -8.29 -3.56
C ALA A 244 0.70 -7.57 -3.63
N LEU A 245 1.35 -7.60 -4.81
CA LEU A 245 2.70 -7.09 -5.00
C LEU A 245 2.82 -6.30 -6.29
N ILE A 246 3.40 -5.10 -6.20
CA ILE A 246 3.93 -4.36 -7.34
C ILE A 246 5.44 -4.27 -7.19
N GLY A 247 6.16 -4.85 -8.15
CA GLY A 247 7.62 -4.94 -8.10
C GLY A 247 8.20 -5.91 -9.12
N HIS A 248 9.39 -6.43 -8.84
CA HIS A 248 10.08 -7.33 -9.75
C HIS A 248 9.49 -8.75 -9.77
N SER A 249 9.41 -9.35 -10.96
CA SER A 249 8.96 -10.73 -11.17
C SER A 249 9.75 -11.75 -10.35
N SER A 250 11.05 -11.54 -10.21
CA SER A 250 11.90 -12.40 -9.38
C SER A 250 11.48 -12.42 -7.90
N SER A 251 11.01 -11.27 -7.38
CA SER A 251 10.48 -11.18 -6.02
C SER A 251 9.13 -11.90 -5.88
N ALA A 252 8.26 -11.73 -6.87
CA ALA A 252 6.96 -12.41 -6.91
C ALA A 252 7.14 -13.95 -6.94
N ILE A 253 7.99 -14.45 -7.83
CA ILE A 253 8.31 -15.88 -7.94
C ILE A 253 8.88 -16.40 -6.62
N SER A 254 9.89 -15.71 -6.06
CA SER A 254 10.53 -16.13 -4.81
C SER A 254 9.54 -16.22 -3.66
N LEU A 255 8.60 -15.25 -3.52
CA LEU A 255 7.58 -15.27 -2.48
C LEU A 255 6.53 -16.35 -2.73
N GLN A 256 6.10 -16.55 -3.97
CA GLN A 256 5.18 -17.62 -4.34
C GLN A 256 5.77 -19.01 -4.04
N ASP A 257 7.07 -19.20 -4.32
CA ASP A 257 7.76 -20.47 -4.08
C ASP A 257 7.88 -20.83 -2.59
N LEU A 258 7.91 -19.83 -1.72
CA LEU A 258 7.92 -20.05 -0.28
C LEU A 258 6.56 -20.50 0.28
N HIS A 259 5.46 -20.29 -0.46
CA HIS A 259 4.13 -20.61 0.04
C HIS A 259 3.85 -22.13 -0.12
N PRO A 260 3.57 -22.86 0.98
CA PRO A 260 3.43 -24.33 0.95
C PRO A 260 2.15 -24.79 0.21
N GLN A 261 1.14 -23.92 0.08
CA GLN A 261 -0.14 -24.22 -0.56
C GLN A 261 -0.38 -23.29 -1.75
N LYS A 262 0.45 -23.40 -2.79
CA LYS A 262 0.42 -22.53 -3.97
C LYS A 262 -0.95 -22.48 -4.67
N ASN A 263 -1.68 -23.59 -4.66
CA ASN A 263 -3.02 -23.70 -5.25
C ASN A 263 -4.10 -22.88 -4.50
N ARG A 264 -3.86 -22.50 -3.26
CA ARG A 264 -4.76 -21.65 -2.45
C ARG A 264 -4.37 -20.19 -2.47
N LEU A 265 -3.13 -19.87 -2.84
CA LEU A 265 -2.64 -18.50 -2.93
C LEU A 265 -3.22 -17.81 -4.17
N ARG A 266 -3.81 -16.64 -3.97
CA ARG A 266 -4.20 -15.73 -5.06
C ARG A 266 -3.12 -14.68 -5.25
N LEU A 267 -2.82 -14.37 -6.51
CA LEU A 267 -1.80 -13.41 -6.89
C LEU A 267 -2.44 -12.19 -7.53
N VAL A 268 -2.13 -11.01 -6.99
CA VAL A 268 -2.45 -9.71 -7.57
C VAL A 268 -1.11 -9.03 -7.81
N LEU A 269 -0.62 -9.12 -9.04
CA LEU A 269 0.76 -8.74 -9.38
C LEU A 269 0.76 -7.62 -10.42
N GLY A 270 1.48 -6.54 -10.11
CA GLY A 270 1.93 -5.54 -11.06
C GLY A 270 3.45 -5.69 -11.22
N LEU A 271 3.88 -6.27 -12.33
CA LEU A 271 5.28 -6.58 -12.57
C LEU A 271 5.89 -5.59 -13.55
N GLU A 272 7.13 -5.87 -14.01
CA GLU A 272 7.83 -4.99 -14.95
C GLU A 272 7.01 -4.75 -16.22
N ALA A 273 6.85 -3.47 -16.56
CA ALA A 273 6.21 -3.07 -17.80
C ALA A 273 7.20 -3.02 -18.97
N LYS A 274 6.68 -3.18 -20.17
CA LYS A 274 7.34 -2.91 -21.45
C LYS A 274 6.44 -1.96 -22.21
N ASN A 275 6.78 -0.69 -22.22
CA ASN A 275 6.01 0.37 -22.86
C ASN A 275 6.79 0.88 -24.08
N PRO A 276 6.70 0.22 -25.25
CA PRO A 276 7.38 0.68 -26.46
C PRO A 276 6.66 1.89 -27.03
N ASP A 277 7.41 2.91 -27.43
CA ASP A 277 6.94 3.98 -28.27
C ASP A 277 7.22 3.62 -29.74
N ILE A 278 6.21 3.70 -30.59
CA ILE A 278 6.32 3.45 -32.02
C ILE A 278 6.11 4.76 -32.77
N ILE A 279 7.18 5.31 -33.32
CA ILE A 279 7.14 6.54 -34.10
C ILE A 279 7.19 6.17 -35.58
N LEU A 280 6.16 6.54 -36.32
CA LEU A 280 6.10 6.29 -37.77
C LEU A 280 6.91 7.34 -38.56
N ASP A 281 7.30 7.00 -39.78
CA ASP A 281 8.16 7.86 -40.62
C ASP A 281 7.55 9.23 -40.94
N ASP A 282 6.23 9.34 -40.93
CA ASP A 282 5.46 10.56 -41.20
C ASP A 282 5.00 11.29 -39.91
N ALA A 283 5.46 10.86 -38.75
CA ALA A 283 5.09 11.48 -37.48
C ALA A 283 5.72 12.87 -37.28
N ASP A 284 4.99 13.76 -36.61
CA ASP A 284 5.55 15.02 -36.12
C ASP A 284 6.59 14.72 -35.03
N LEU A 285 7.85 14.99 -35.30
CA LEU A 285 8.97 14.68 -34.39
C LEU A 285 8.91 15.48 -33.10
N ASP A 286 8.53 16.74 -33.10
CA ASP A 286 8.47 17.59 -31.92
C ASP A 286 7.36 17.12 -30.98
N LEU A 287 6.22 16.77 -31.53
CA LEU A 287 5.13 16.16 -30.78
C LEU A 287 5.55 14.80 -30.23
N SER A 288 6.15 13.93 -31.04
CA SER A 288 6.58 12.59 -30.64
C SER A 288 7.61 12.63 -29.50
N VAL A 289 8.60 13.53 -29.61
CA VAL A 289 9.59 13.72 -28.54
C VAL A 289 8.93 14.16 -27.23
N ASN A 290 7.99 15.11 -27.31
CA ASN A 290 7.27 15.56 -26.11
C ASN A 290 6.45 14.44 -25.47
N GLU A 291 5.76 13.63 -26.28
CA GLU A 291 4.99 12.49 -25.77
C GLU A 291 5.90 11.43 -25.17
N CYS A 292 7.01 11.05 -25.80
CA CYS A 292 8.00 10.11 -25.25
C CYS A 292 8.63 10.58 -23.93
N ILE A 293 8.80 11.91 -23.74
CA ILE A 293 9.33 12.46 -22.47
C ILE A 293 8.27 12.43 -21.37
N ASN A 294 7.00 12.60 -21.71
CA ASN A 294 5.89 12.69 -20.76
C ASN A 294 5.24 11.33 -20.45
N GLY A 295 5.38 10.33 -21.34
CA GLY A 295 4.87 8.97 -21.19
C GLY A 295 5.82 8.12 -20.39
#